data_1ea22e929bce0add43836cb7de6560f0
#
_entry.id   1ea22e929bce0add43836cb7de6560f0
#
_cell.length_a   1.000
_cell.length_b   1.000
_cell.length_c   1.000
_cell.angle_alpha   90.00
_cell.angle_beta   90.00
_cell.angle_gamma   90.00
#
_symmetry.space_group_name_H-M   'P 1'
#
loop_
_entity.id
_entity.type
_entity.pdbx_description
1 polymer ?
#
loop_
_entity_poly.entity_id
_entity_poly.type
_entity_poly.pdbx_seq_one_letter_code
_entity_poly.pdbx_strand_id
1 'polypeptide(L)'
;MSGANSRTVRRAQAGTTEAPWVRYTLITLALAFMLLFLVLPLAAVFAEALRKGFGAYLEGLREPDAWSAIKLTLITALIAVPLNLVFGVAAAWCIAKYEFKGKAFLTTLVDLPFSVSPVVAGLIYVLMFGAQGWFGPWLQAHDIKIIFAVPGIVLATVFVTFPFIARELIPLMQAQGNDEEQAA
;
A
#
# COMPACT_ATOMS: atom_id res chain seq x y z
N MET A 1 0.71 31.45 -50.78
CA MET A 1 0.72 32.18 -49.52
C MET A 1 0.09 31.24 -48.48
N SER A 2 0.85 30.67 -47.64
CA SER A 2 0.59 30.44 -46.25
C SER A 2 1.66 29.50 -45.70
N GLY A 3 2.76 30.06 -45.28
CA GLY A 3 3.78 29.44 -44.47
C GLY A 3 3.74 30.14 -43.11
N ALA A 4 2.99 29.58 -42.18
CA ALA A 4 3.04 30.04 -40.80
C ALA A 4 2.66 28.91 -39.85
N ASN A 5 3.61 28.59 -39.02
CA ASN A 5 3.42 28.14 -37.64
C ASN A 5 3.61 26.66 -37.29
N SER A 6 4.78 26.14 -37.63
CA SER A 6 5.28 24.90 -37.00
C SER A 6 6.33 25.15 -35.91
N ARG A 7 6.29 26.33 -35.20
CA ARG A 7 7.30 26.73 -34.21
C ARG A 7 6.87 26.68 -32.74
N THR A 8 5.72 26.12 -32.41
CA THR A 8 5.19 26.21 -31.02
C THR A 8 5.10 24.90 -30.23
N VAL A 9 5.66 23.80 -30.69
CA VAL A 9 5.59 22.52 -29.95
C VAL A 9 6.95 22.00 -29.47
N ARG A 10 7.91 22.88 -29.25
CA ARG A 10 9.16 22.55 -28.56
C ARG A 10 9.35 23.37 -27.29
N ARG A 11 8.34 23.42 -26.42
CA ARG A 11 8.47 23.83 -25.03
C ARG A 11 8.28 22.63 -24.13
N ALA A 12 9.08 21.59 -24.32
CA ALA A 12 9.13 20.49 -23.42
C ALA A 12 10.53 20.39 -22.85
N GLN A 13 10.60 20.45 -21.54
CA GLN A 13 11.75 20.05 -20.73
C GLN A 13 12.99 20.94 -20.86
N ALA A 14 12.89 22.19 -20.42
CA ALA A 14 14.01 22.78 -19.75
C ALA A 14 14.17 22.03 -18.42
N GLY A 15 14.84 20.90 -18.45
CA GLY A 15 15.38 20.31 -17.24
C GLY A 15 16.20 21.40 -16.57
N THR A 16 15.93 21.66 -15.30
CA THR A 16 16.70 22.57 -14.46
C THR A 16 18.17 22.24 -14.66
N THR A 17 18.88 23.09 -15.40
CA THR A 17 20.33 22.94 -15.63
C THR A 17 21.01 23.46 -14.37
N GLU A 18 20.87 22.68 -13.30
CA GLU A 18 21.57 22.97 -12.05
C GLU A 18 23.06 22.77 -12.26
N ALA A 19 23.88 23.63 -11.62
CA ALA A 19 25.32 23.48 -11.66
C ALA A 19 25.71 22.06 -11.20
N PRO A 20 26.59 21.33 -11.91
CA PRO A 20 26.89 19.93 -11.65
C PRO A 20 27.30 19.65 -10.20
N TRP A 21 27.97 20.59 -9.55
CA TRP A 21 28.37 20.46 -8.15
C TRP A 21 27.15 20.43 -7.20
N VAL A 22 26.12 21.24 -7.45
CA VAL A 22 24.87 21.24 -6.66
C VAL A 22 24.16 19.88 -6.79
N ARG A 23 24.07 19.38 -8.01
CA ARG A 23 23.47 18.06 -8.28
C ARG A 23 24.21 16.94 -7.53
N TYR A 24 25.54 16.90 -7.63
CA TYR A 24 26.32 15.88 -6.92
C TYR A 24 26.24 16.02 -5.40
N THR A 25 26.24 17.24 -4.88
CA THR A 25 26.08 17.46 -3.43
C THR A 25 24.72 16.98 -2.94
N LEU A 26 23.64 17.29 -3.65
CA LEU A 26 22.30 16.83 -3.28
C LEU A 26 22.17 15.32 -3.36
N ILE A 27 22.71 14.69 -4.41
CA ILE A 27 22.70 13.23 -4.55
C ILE A 27 23.50 12.58 -3.42
N THR A 28 24.69 13.09 -3.12
CA THR A 28 25.54 12.56 -2.05
C THR A 28 24.87 12.70 -0.69
N LEU A 29 24.24 13.84 -0.41
CA LEU A 29 23.51 14.07 0.83
C LEU A 29 22.31 13.13 0.96
N ALA A 30 21.54 12.95 -0.11
CA ALA A 30 20.40 12.03 -0.15
C ALA A 30 20.84 10.58 0.05
N LEU A 31 21.92 10.15 -0.63
CA LEU A 31 22.47 8.80 -0.46
C LEU A 31 23.06 8.59 0.93
N ALA A 32 23.76 9.58 1.49
CA ALA A 32 24.29 9.51 2.85
C ALA A 32 23.16 9.40 3.89
N PHE A 33 22.08 10.17 3.70
CA PHE A 33 20.90 10.09 4.54
C PHE A 33 20.22 8.70 4.44
N MET A 34 20.00 8.19 3.22
CA MET A 34 19.45 6.86 3.02
C MET A 34 20.32 5.77 3.64
N LEU A 35 21.64 5.85 3.45
CA LEU A 35 22.58 4.89 4.00
C LEU A 35 22.55 4.92 5.52
N LEU A 36 22.53 6.10 6.13
CA LEU A 36 22.50 6.25 7.59
C LEU A 36 21.18 5.75 8.18
N PHE A 37 20.04 6.17 7.62
CA PHE A 37 18.72 5.89 8.23
C PHE A 37 18.10 4.56 7.78
N LEU A 38 18.52 3.98 6.67
CA LEU A 38 18.00 2.70 6.19
C LEU A 38 19.00 1.56 6.45
N VAL A 39 20.25 1.73 6.03
CA VAL A 39 21.23 0.64 6.06
C VAL A 39 21.78 0.42 7.48
N LEU A 40 22.00 1.48 8.25
CA LEU A 40 22.57 1.35 9.60
C LEU A 40 21.61 0.63 10.57
N PRO A 41 20.30 0.95 10.67
CA PRO A 41 19.37 0.16 11.49
C PRO A 41 19.24 -1.29 11.00
N LEU A 42 19.20 -1.49 9.68
CA LEU A 42 19.13 -2.83 9.10
C LEU A 42 20.38 -3.66 9.47
N ALA A 43 21.57 -3.07 9.30
CA ALA A 43 22.83 -3.71 9.69
C ALA A 43 22.88 -4.01 11.19
N ALA A 44 22.38 -3.11 12.03
CA ALA A 44 22.30 -3.31 13.48
C ALA A 44 21.38 -4.50 13.83
N VAL A 45 20.24 -4.64 13.16
CA VAL A 45 19.33 -5.80 13.34
C VAL A 45 20.03 -7.10 12.97
N PHE A 46 20.73 -7.15 11.82
CA PHE A 46 21.47 -8.35 11.42
C PHE A 46 22.66 -8.64 12.35
N ALA A 47 23.39 -7.62 12.76
CA ALA A 47 24.50 -7.78 13.68
C ALA A 47 24.03 -8.34 15.03
N GLU A 48 22.92 -7.84 15.57
CA GLU A 48 22.36 -8.33 16.83
C GLU A 48 21.77 -9.74 16.67
N ALA A 49 21.07 -10.02 15.58
CA ALA A 49 20.53 -11.35 15.30
C ALA A 49 21.62 -12.43 15.21
N LEU A 50 22.80 -12.08 14.69
CA LEU A 50 23.94 -13.00 14.53
C LEU A 50 24.91 -12.96 15.70
N ARG A 51 24.72 -12.07 16.69
CA ARG A 51 25.62 -11.86 17.81
C ARG A 51 25.88 -13.14 18.64
N LYS A 52 24.86 -13.97 18.80
CA LYS A 52 24.93 -15.27 19.51
C LYS A 52 25.37 -16.42 18.60
N GLY A 53 25.74 -16.12 17.36
CA GLY A 53 26.12 -17.09 16.35
C GLY A 53 24.99 -17.58 15.48
N PHE A 54 25.33 -18.10 14.32
CA PHE A 54 24.34 -18.55 13.32
C PHE A 54 23.48 -19.73 13.81
N GLY A 55 24.02 -20.57 14.69
CA GLY A 55 23.28 -21.68 15.32
C GLY A 55 22.10 -21.17 16.15
N ALA A 56 22.31 -20.19 17.03
CA ALA A 56 21.26 -19.59 17.85
C ALA A 56 20.20 -18.88 17.00
N TYR A 57 20.60 -18.26 15.89
CA TYR A 57 19.66 -17.68 14.93
C TYR A 57 18.72 -18.74 14.32
N LEU A 58 19.28 -19.89 13.90
CA LEU A 58 18.49 -21.00 13.36
C LEU A 58 17.58 -21.65 14.41
N GLU A 59 18.04 -21.73 15.66
CA GLU A 59 17.21 -22.23 16.77
C GLU A 59 16.03 -21.29 17.01
N GLY A 60 16.25 -19.97 17.04
CA GLY A 60 15.18 -18.98 17.17
C GLY A 60 14.15 -19.06 16.02
N LEU A 61 14.56 -19.36 14.79
CA LEU A 61 13.64 -19.59 13.69
C LEU A 61 12.82 -20.88 13.82
N ARG A 62 13.30 -21.85 14.61
CA ARG A 62 12.59 -23.11 14.87
C ARG A 62 11.64 -23.03 16.07
N GLU A 63 11.69 -21.93 16.82
CA GLU A 63 10.76 -21.73 17.92
C GLU A 63 9.32 -21.74 17.43
N PRO A 64 8.39 -22.34 18.19
CA PRO A 64 6.97 -22.44 17.81
C PRO A 64 6.35 -21.06 17.56
N ASP A 65 6.75 -20.05 18.32
CA ASP A 65 6.24 -18.69 18.20
C ASP A 65 6.70 -18.01 16.92
N ALA A 66 7.97 -18.17 16.53
CA ALA A 66 8.50 -17.66 15.27
C ALA A 66 7.79 -18.31 14.07
N TRP A 67 7.59 -19.64 14.13
CA TRP A 67 6.88 -20.38 13.09
C TRP A 67 5.41 -19.97 12.98
N SER A 68 4.77 -19.74 14.11
CA SER A 68 3.38 -19.25 14.18
C SER A 68 3.25 -17.85 13.58
N ALA A 69 4.20 -16.94 13.84
CA ALA A 69 4.24 -15.60 13.27
C ALA A 69 4.45 -15.63 11.75
N ILE A 70 5.36 -16.47 11.25
CA ILE A 70 5.59 -16.65 9.81
C ILE A 70 4.31 -17.17 9.13
N LYS A 71 3.68 -18.21 9.72
CA LYS A 71 2.45 -18.79 9.20
C LYS A 71 1.31 -17.77 9.15
N LEU A 72 1.15 -16.99 10.22
CA LEU A 72 0.15 -15.92 10.29
C LEU A 72 0.36 -14.87 9.20
N THR A 73 1.61 -14.43 9.01
CA THR A 73 1.98 -13.46 7.98
C THR A 73 1.68 -14.00 6.58
N LEU A 74 2.06 -15.25 6.30
CA LEU A 74 1.80 -15.88 5.00
C LEU A 74 0.30 -16.06 4.72
N ILE A 75 -0.48 -16.50 5.72
CA ILE A 75 -1.93 -16.64 5.57
C ILE A 75 -2.57 -15.27 5.32
N THR A 76 -2.18 -14.25 6.11
CA THR A 76 -2.70 -12.89 5.93
C THR A 76 -2.37 -12.35 4.54
N ALA A 77 -1.12 -12.51 4.08
CA ALA A 77 -0.70 -12.07 2.76
C ALA A 77 -1.44 -12.82 1.64
N LEU A 78 -1.58 -14.15 1.78
CA LEU A 78 -2.26 -14.98 0.78
C LEU A 78 -3.74 -14.60 0.59
N ILE A 79 -4.37 -14.07 1.61
CA ILE A 79 -5.77 -13.62 1.53
C ILE A 79 -5.85 -12.13 1.16
N ALA A 80 -5.05 -11.27 1.82
CA ALA A 80 -5.14 -9.82 1.63
C ALA A 80 -4.66 -9.38 0.25
N VAL A 81 -3.59 -9.98 -0.29
CA VAL A 81 -3.04 -9.57 -1.60
C VAL A 81 -4.03 -9.85 -2.74
N PRO A 82 -4.62 -11.04 -2.91
CA PRO A 82 -5.62 -11.27 -3.94
C PRO A 82 -6.88 -10.41 -3.78
N LEU A 83 -7.37 -10.21 -2.55
CA LEU A 83 -8.51 -9.35 -2.30
C LEU A 83 -8.21 -7.90 -2.73
N ASN A 84 -7.08 -7.35 -2.32
CA ASN A 84 -6.67 -6.01 -2.72
C ASN A 84 -6.46 -5.90 -4.23
N LEU A 85 -5.90 -6.92 -4.86
CA LEU A 85 -5.71 -6.92 -6.31
C LEU A 85 -7.07 -6.86 -7.03
N VAL A 86 -8.00 -7.75 -6.68
CA VAL A 86 -9.32 -7.82 -7.33
C VAL A 86 -10.10 -6.52 -7.10
N PHE A 87 -10.26 -6.11 -5.85
CA PHE A 87 -11.05 -4.91 -5.53
C PHE A 87 -10.33 -3.62 -5.92
N GLY A 88 -9.00 -3.54 -5.78
CA GLY A 88 -8.21 -2.38 -6.16
C GLY A 88 -8.21 -2.15 -7.68
N VAL A 89 -8.03 -3.21 -8.48
CA VAL A 89 -8.13 -3.12 -9.94
C VAL A 89 -9.55 -2.78 -10.37
N ALA A 90 -10.58 -3.40 -9.78
CA ALA A 90 -11.97 -3.10 -10.10
C ALA A 90 -12.32 -1.63 -9.79
N ALA A 91 -11.91 -1.12 -8.63
CA ALA A 91 -12.14 0.27 -8.26
C ALA A 91 -11.37 1.23 -9.18
N ALA A 92 -10.10 0.94 -9.49
CA ALA A 92 -9.30 1.75 -10.40
C ALA A 92 -9.92 1.80 -11.79
N TRP A 93 -10.34 0.64 -12.31
CA TRP A 93 -11.01 0.54 -13.61
C TRP A 93 -12.30 1.35 -13.65
N CYS A 94 -13.17 1.21 -12.64
CA CYS A 94 -14.41 1.98 -12.54
C CYS A 94 -14.16 3.49 -12.51
N ILE A 95 -13.17 3.93 -11.71
CA ILE A 95 -12.85 5.36 -11.58
C ILE A 95 -12.15 5.91 -12.83
N ALA A 96 -11.25 5.14 -13.44
CA ALA A 96 -10.48 5.61 -14.59
C ALA A 96 -11.28 5.65 -15.89
N LYS A 97 -12.10 4.63 -16.14
CA LYS A 97 -12.73 4.40 -17.45
C LYS A 97 -14.19 4.84 -17.55
N TYR A 98 -14.91 4.95 -16.44
CA TYR A 98 -16.33 5.25 -16.46
C TYR A 98 -16.66 6.60 -15.81
N GLU A 99 -17.67 7.28 -16.38
CA GLU A 99 -18.31 8.44 -15.80
C GLU A 99 -19.69 8.02 -15.26
N PHE A 100 -19.86 8.07 -13.94
CA PHE A 100 -21.09 7.65 -13.28
C PHE A 100 -21.43 8.53 -12.06
N LYS A 101 -22.72 8.57 -11.72
CA LYS A 101 -23.17 9.26 -10.50
C LYS A 101 -22.63 8.52 -9.28
N GLY A 102 -21.80 9.20 -8.46
CA GLY A 102 -21.16 8.59 -7.29
C GLY A 102 -19.67 8.32 -7.46
N LYS A 103 -19.06 8.62 -8.61
CA LYS A 103 -17.60 8.50 -8.83
C LYS A 103 -16.81 9.24 -7.76
N ALA A 104 -17.19 10.47 -7.42
CA ALA A 104 -16.55 11.24 -6.35
C ALA A 104 -16.66 10.54 -4.98
N PHE A 105 -17.79 9.93 -4.67
CA PHE A 105 -17.98 9.16 -3.44
C PHE A 105 -17.05 7.92 -3.41
N LEU A 106 -16.99 7.17 -4.52
CA LEU A 106 -16.10 6.01 -4.62
C LEU A 106 -14.62 6.42 -4.46
N THR A 107 -14.20 7.51 -5.10
CA THR A 107 -12.84 8.05 -4.95
C THR A 107 -12.57 8.43 -3.49
N THR A 108 -13.49 9.13 -2.84
CA THR A 108 -13.36 9.47 -1.41
C THR A 108 -13.27 8.22 -0.53
N LEU A 109 -14.06 7.19 -0.83
CA LEU A 109 -14.04 5.92 -0.10
C LEU A 109 -12.69 5.21 -0.24
N VAL A 110 -12.10 5.22 -1.44
CA VAL A 110 -10.74 4.69 -1.68
C VAL A 110 -9.70 5.47 -0.89
N ASP A 111 -9.85 6.79 -0.76
CA ASP A 111 -8.91 7.66 -0.05
C ASP A 111 -9.12 7.67 1.48
N LEU A 112 -10.25 7.16 1.96
CA LEU A 112 -10.61 7.18 3.38
C LEU A 112 -9.55 6.54 4.30
N PRO A 113 -8.93 5.38 3.98
CA PRO A 113 -7.91 4.79 4.81
C PRO A 113 -6.68 5.67 5.04
N PHE A 114 -6.34 6.54 4.09
CA PHE A 114 -5.24 7.51 4.27
C PHE A 114 -5.61 8.68 5.18
N SER A 115 -6.90 9.00 5.25
CA SER A 115 -7.41 10.12 6.06
C SER A 115 -7.67 9.71 7.50
N VAL A 116 -7.85 8.42 7.76
CA VAL A 116 -8.18 7.89 9.09
C VAL A 116 -6.91 7.38 9.77
N SER A 117 -6.67 7.83 11.01
CA SER A 117 -5.58 7.28 11.81
C SER A 117 -5.77 5.77 12.01
N PRO A 118 -4.70 4.95 11.92
CA PRO A 118 -4.77 3.52 12.20
C PRO A 118 -5.35 3.18 13.58
N VAL A 119 -5.11 4.04 14.58
CA VAL A 119 -5.67 3.89 15.94
C VAL A 119 -7.19 4.05 15.91
N VAL A 120 -7.70 5.07 15.20
CA VAL A 120 -9.14 5.29 15.05
C VAL A 120 -9.78 4.14 14.26
N ALA A 121 -9.16 3.69 13.18
CA ALA A 121 -9.63 2.54 12.44
C ALA A 121 -9.71 1.27 13.31
N GLY A 122 -8.67 1.01 14.12
CA GLY A 122 -8.67 -0.10 15.08
C GLY A 122 -9.80 0.00 16.10
N LEU A 123 -10.07 1.20 16.64
CA LEU A 123 -11.19 1.43 17.54
C LEU A 123 -12.54 1.16 16.87
N ILE A 124 -12.72 1.61 15.63
CA ILE A 124 -13.94 1.34 14.84
C ILE A 124 -14.14 -0.18 14.68
N TYR A 125 -13.09 -0.94 14.36
CA TYR A 125 -13.18 -2.40 14.30
C TYR A 125 -13.62 -3.02 15.63
N VAL A 126 -13.08 -2.55 16.75
CA VAL A 126 -13.50 -3.04 18.08
C VAL A 126 -14.97 -2.69 18.36
N LEU A 127 -15.42 -1.48 18.02
CA LEU A 127 -16.82 -1.07 18.18
C LEU A 127 -17.78 -1.83 17.25
N MET A 128 -17.32 -2.24 16.09
CA MET A 128 -18.16 -3.03 15.15
C MET A 128 -18.18 -4.51 15.49
N PHE A 129 -17.02 -5.11 15.70
CA PHE A 129 -16.83 -6.56 15.76
C PHE A 129 -16.45 -7.09 17.15
N GLY A 130 -16.26 -6.21 18.14
CA GLY A 130 -16.00 -6.60 19.53
C GLY A 130 -17.22 -7.27 20.17
N ALA A 131 -17.02 -7.91 21.30
CA ALA A 131 -18.06 -8.66 22.00
C ALA A 131 -19.33 -7.82 22.31
N GLN A 132 -19.17 -6.54 22.59
CA GLN A 132 -20.25 -5.57 22.84
C GLN A 132 -20.54 -4.67 21.63
N GLY A 133 -19.91 -4.97 20.49
CA GLY A 133 -20.06 -4.20 19.26
C GLY A 133 -21.35 -4.52 18.50
N TRP A 134 -21.62 -3.75 17.44
CA TRP A 134 -22.84 -3.89 16.64
C TRP A 134 -23.07 -5.31 16.12
N PHE A 135 -22.00 -5.97 15.65
CA PHE A 135 -22.06 -7.35 15.17
C PHE A 135 -21.70 -8.40 16.26
N GLY A 136 -21.32 -7.93 17.46
CA GLY A 136 -20.84 -8.80 18.54
C GLY A 136 -21.78 -9.97 18.88
N PRO A 137 -23.08 -9.73 19.20
CA PRO A 137 -24.01 -10.79 19.53
C PRO A 137 -24.19 -11.82 18.41
N TRP A 138 -24.25 -11.36 17.16
CA TRP A 138 -24.35 -12.25 15.99
C TRP A 138 -23.09 -13.10 15.78
N LEU A 139 -21.91 -12.49 15.91
CA LEU A 139 -20.63 -13.18 15.78
C LEU A 139 -20.45 -14.25 16.87
N GLN A 140 -20.84 -13.91 18.12
CA GLN A 140 -20.79 -14.87 19.23
C GLN A 140 -21.76 -16.05 19.03
N ALA A 141 -22.96 -15.80 18.52
CA ALA A 141 -23.93 -16.84 18.23
C ALA A 141 -23.43 -17.84 17.16
N HIS A 142 -22.50 -17.42 16.30
CA HIS A 142 -21.91 -18.25 15.24
C HIS A 142 -20.47 -18.70 15.55
N ASP A 143 -19.98 -18.46 16.77
CA ASP A 143 -18.60 -18.76 17.21
C ASP A 143 -17.52 -18.16 16.31
N ILE A 144 -17.77 -16.97 15.73
CA ILE A 144 -16.84 -16.27 14.85
C ILE A 144 -16.08 -15.21 15.66
N LYS A 145 -14.76 -15.36 15.74
CA LYS A 145 -13.85 -14.38 16.35
C LYS A 145 -13.17 -13.54 15.27
N ILE A 146 -13.38 -12.22 15.31
CA ILE A 146 -12.72 -11.26 14.40
C ILE A 146 -11.62 -10.51 15.15
N ILE A 147 -11.94 -9.91 16.29
CA ILE A 147 -10.98 -9.12 17.07
C ILE A 147 -9.95 -10.06 17.72
N PHE A 148 -8.67 -9.69 17.60
CA PHE A 148 -7.50 -10.50 18.01
C PHE A 148 -7.43 -11.89 17.35
N ALA A 149 -7.99 -12.03 16.15
CA ALA A 149 -7.95 -13.24 15.36
C ALA A 149 -7.53 -12.97 13.92
N VAL A 150 -7.22 -14.02 13.16
CA VAL A 150 -6.78 -13.92 11.75
C VAL A 150 -7.70 -13.06 10.88
N PRO A 151 -9.05 -13.20 10.94
CA PRO A 151 -9.94 -12.37 10.14
C PRO A 151 -9.78 -10.86 10.40
N GLY A 152 -9.58 -10.46 11.66
CA GLY A 152 -9.36 -9.06 12.03
C GLY A 152 -8.06 -8.50 11.45
N ILE A 153 -6.98 -9.30 11.48
CA ILE A 153 -5.69 -8.93 10.90
C ILE A 153 -5.82 -8.77 9.38
N VAL A 154 -6.51 -9.70 8.71
CA VAL A 154 -6.77 -9.63 7.27
C VAL A 154 -7.58 -8.38 6.91
N LEU A 155 -8.69 -8.12 7.62
CA LEU A 155 -9.53 -6.93 7.39
C LEU A 155 -8.74 -5.64 7.57
N ALA A 156 -7.96 -5.51 8.64
CA ALA A 156 -7.12 -4.36 8.89
C ALA A 156 -6.05 -4.19 7.80
N THR A 157 -5.41 -5.28 7.37
CA THR A 157 -4.41 -5.27 6.31
C THR A 157 -5.03 -4.84 4.98
N VAL A 158 -6.16 -5.43 4.59
CA VAL A 158 -6.89 -5.06 3.37
C VAL A 158 -7.28 -3.59 3.41
N PHE A 159 -7.86 -3.11 4.50
CA PHE A 159 -8.28 -1.72 4.63
C PHE A 159 -7.12 -0.73 4.45
N VAL A 160 -5.97 -1.00 5.08
CA VAL A 160 -4.81 -0.09 5.01
C VAL A 160 -4.13 -0.15 3.64
N THR A 161 -4.09 -1.34 3.01
CA THR A 161 -3.31 -1.54 1.78
C THR A 161 -4.12 -1.42 0.49
N PHE A 162 -5.45 -1.50 0.55
CA PHE A 162 -6.35 -1.35 -0.59
C PHE A 162 -6.13 -0.06 -1.41
N PRO A 163 -5.97 1.13 -0.80
CA PRO A 163 -5.81 2.36 -1.55
C PRO A 163 -4.54 2.42 -2.41
N PHE A 164 -3.48 1.71 -2.02
CA PHE A 164 -2.21 1.75 -2.76
C PHE A 164 -2.39 1.25 -4.19
N ILE A 165 -3.08 0.13 -4.38
CA ILE A 165 -3.33 -0.44 -5.71
C ILE A 165 -4.19 0.52 -6.55
N ALA A 166 -5.29 1.02 -5.98
CA ALA A 166 -6.17 1.92 -6.70
C ALA A 166 -5.47 3.22 -7.11
N ARG A 167 -4.70 3.84 -6.22
CA ARG A 167 -3.99 5.10 -6.48
C ARG A 167 -2.90 4.98 -7.53
N GLU A 168 -2.20 3.86 -7.59
CA GLU A 168 -1.18 3.63 -8.61
C GLU A 168 -1.80 3.34 -9.98
N LEU A 169 -2.91 2.62 -10.02
CA LEU A 169 -3.53 2.21 -11.26
C LEU A 169 -4.40 3.29 -11.91
N ILE A 170 -5.10 4.12 -11.13
CA ILE A 170 -5.99 5.16 -11.66
C ILE A 170 -5.28 6.08 -12.67
N PRO A 171 -4.15 6.75 -12.31
CA PRO A 171 -3.48 7.65 -13.25
C PRO A 171 -2.88 6.89 -14.46
N LEU A 172 -2.42 5.66 -14.26
CA LEU A 172 -1.90 4.82 -15.33
C LEU A 172 -3.00 4.50 -16.35
N MET A 173 -4.17 4.06 -15.89
CA MET A 173 -5.31 3.74 -16.75
C MET A 173 -5.90 4.98 -17.43
N GLN A 174 -5.88 6.14 -16.75
CA GLN A 174 -6.29 7.42 -17.36
C GLN A 174 -5.33 7.87 -18.46
N ALA A 175 -4.02 7.65 -18.27
CA ALA A 175 -3.01 7.99 -19.28
C ALA A 175 -3.08 7.12 -20.54
N GLN A 176 -3.53 5.86 -20.42
CA GLN A 176 -3.75 4.96 -21.55
C GLN A 176 -4.93 5.38 -22.44
N GLY A 177 -5.89 6.16 -21.90
CA GLY A 177 -7.11 6.53 -22.62
C GLY A 177 -8.07 5.35 -22.79
N ASN A 178 -9.08 5.50 -23.66
CA ASN A 178 -10.12 4.50 -23.92
C ASN A 178 -10.07 3.97 -25.36
N ASP A 179 -8.99 4.23 -26.11
CA ASP A 179 -8.92 3.92 -27.54
C ASP A 179 -8.87 2.40 -27.78
N GLU A 180 -8.26 1.65 -26.89
CA GLU A 180 -8.15 0.20 -26.97
C GLU A 180 -9.49 -0.51 -26.69
N GLU A 181 -10.25 -0.02 -25.70
CA GLU A 181 -11.56 -0.58 -25.37
C GLU A 181 -12.64 -0.20 -26.40
N GLN A 182 -12.46 0.92 -27.13
CA GLN A 182 -13.37 1.31 -28.23
C GLN A 182 -13.10 0.53 -29.52
N ALA A 183 -11.91 -0.03 -29.65
CA ALA A 183 -11.50 -0.83 -30.81
C ALA A 183 -11.84 -2.34 -30.67
N ALA A 184 -12.20 -2.81 -29.49
CA ALA A 184 -12.55 -4.19 -29.19
C ALA A 184 -14.05 -4.44 -29.23
#